data_304390d0bcffaa0a5b080178baffd5c4
#
_entry.id   304390d0bcffaa0a5b080178baffd5c4
#
_cell.length_a   1.000
_cell.length_b   1.000
_cell.length_c   1.000
_cell.angle_alpha   90.00
_cell.angle_beta   90.00
_cell.angle_gamma   90.00
#
_symmetry.space_group_name_H-M   'P 1'
#
loop_
_entity.id
_entity.type
_entity.pdbx_description
1 polymer ?
#
loop_
_entity_poly.entity_id
_entity_poly.type
_entity_poly.pdbx_seq_one_letter_code
_entity_poly.pdbx_strand_id
1 'polypeptide(L)'
;MPLEWIDYRDAVRLHFMGQVAYAFGQTLFSLRGGVSARTGARTVVQVSSIVATIGHSHNPGGRHHGYVPPLNNETLFRRDAHLCLYCAQRFPTGQLSRDHVTPISRGGQDTWNNVVTACRRCNNFKAWRTPEQARLQLIAVPFTPSYAEYIYLKGRRVLADQMEYLVAHFPRSSPLHERLRQGAAAGHS
;
A
#
# COMPACT_ATOMS: atom_id res chain seq x y z
N MET A 1 -13.17 -3.09 -6.45
CA MET A 1 -11.81 -2.52 -6.41
C MET A 1 -11.57 -1.94 -5.04
N PRO A 2 -10.39 -2.12 -4.41
CA PRO A 2 -10.08 -1.51 -3.13
C PRO A 2 -10.10 0.01 -3.24
N LEU A 3 -10.60 0.69 -2.21
CA LEU A 3 -10.72 2.15 -2.17
C LEU A 3 -9.75 2.76 -1.17
N GLU A 4 -9.88 2.37 0.10
CA GLU A 4 -9.08 2.91 1.19
C GLU A 4 -9.12 2.02 2.43
N TRP A 5 -8.24 2.28 3.37
CA TRP A 5 -8.30 1.74 4.70
C TRP A 5 -9.20 2.62 5.56
N ILE A 6 -10.20 2.01 6.19
CA ILE A 6 -11.11 2.68 7.14
C ILE A 6 -10.96 2.04 8.52
N ASP A 7 -11.25 2.82 9.55
CA ASP A 7 -11.36 2.27 10.90
C ASP A 7 -12.77 1.69 11.18
N TYR A 8 -12.93 1.05 12.33
CA TYR A 8 -14.22 0.44 12.67
C TYR A 8 -15.34 1.47 12.85
N ARG A 9 -15.03 2.71 13.23
CA ARG A 9 -16.01 3.79 13.42
C ARG A 9 -16.57 4.26 12.08
N ASP A 10 -15.69 4.40 11.09
CA ASP A 10 -16.09 4.72 9.72
C ASP A 10 -16.93 3.58 9.12
N ALA A 11 -16.54 2.31 9.33
CA ALA A 11 -17.33 1.17 8.90
C ALA A 11 -18.73 1.17 9.52
N VAL A 12 -18.86 1.43 10.83
CA VAL A 12 -20.15 1.55 11.52
C VAL A 12 -20.97 2.72 10.97
N ARG A 13 -20.33 3.87 10.73
CA ARG A 13 -21.00 5.03 10.12
C ARG A 13 -21.58 4.69 8.76
N LEU A 14 -20.82 4.00 7.90
CA LEU A 14 -21.30 3.54 6.60
C LEU A 14 -22.53 2.62 6.72
N HIS A 15 -22.53 1.71 7.70
CA HIS A 15 -23.69 0.87 7.98
C HIS A 15 -24.93 1.68 8.38
N PHE A 16 -24.78 2.64 9.31
CA PHE A 16 -25.89 3.50 9.74
C PHE A 16 -26.44 4.40 8.63
N MET A 17 -25.58 4.85 7.74
CA MET A 17 -25.97 5.68 6.59
C MET A 17 -26.57 4.87 5.44
N GLY A 18 -26.68 3.53 5.56
CA GLY A 18 -27.15 2.66 4.50
C GLY A 18 -26.24 2.65 3.28
N GLN A 19 -24.95 2.98 3.44
CA GLN A 19 -23.97 3.06 2.36
C GLN A 19 -23.22 1.75 2.11
N VAL A 20 -23.49 0.70 2.89
CA VAL A 20 -22.90 -0.63 2.71
C VAL A 20 -23.76 -1.44 1.76
N ALA A 21 -23.18 -1.84 0.62
CA ALA A 21 -23.81 -2.76 -0.35
C ALA A 21 -23.73 -4.20 0.17
N TYR A 22 -22.54 -4.62 0.56
CA TYR A 22 -22.28 -5.91 1.18
C TYR A 22 -20.95 -5.86 1.94
N ALA A 23 -20.78 -6.81 2.86
CA ALA A 23 -19.55 -6.98 3.63
C ALA A 23 -19.12 -8.45 3.56
N PHE A 24 -17.82 -8.71 3.54
CA PHE A 24 -17.28 -10.06 3.47
C PHE A 24 -15.92 -10.15 4.17
N GLY A 25 -15.39 -11.38 4.25
CA GLY A 25 -14.22 -11.68 5.05
C GLY A 25 -14.60 -11.97 6.51
N GLN A 26 -13.60 -12.01 7.39
CA GLN A 26 -13.84 -12.32 8.80
C GLN A 26 -14.52 -11.16 9.53
N THR A 27 -15.40 -11.47 10.49
CA THR A 27 -15.99 -10.47 11.38
C THR A 27 -14.95 -10.01 12.39
N LEU A 28 -14.61 -8.73 12.35
CA LEU A 28 -13.61 -8.13 13.25
C LEU A 28 -14.22 -7.60 14.54
N PHE A 29 -15.44 -7.02 14.42
CA PHE A 29 -16.14 -6.41 15.54
C PHE A 29 -17.64 -6.75 15.48
N SER A 30 -18.24 -6.94 16.65
CA SER A 30 -19.69 -7.01 16.84
C SER A 30 -20.09 -5.95 17.84
N LEU A 31 -20.71 -4.87 17.35
CA LEU A 31 -21.09 -3.70 18.15
C LEU A 31 -22.56 -3.76 18.47
N ARG A 32 -22.90 -3.67 19.76
CA ARG A 32 -24.29 -3.62 20.23
C ARG A 32 -24.74 -2.19 20.35
N GLY A 33 -25.77 -1.83 19.59
CA GLY A 33 -26.42 -0.53 19.64
C GLY A 33 -27.58 -0.47 20.62
N GLY A 34 -28.41 0.54 20.47
CA GLY A 34 -29.62 0.74 21.24
C GLY A 34 -30.69 -0.33 20.97
N VAL A 35 -31.74 -0.32 21.80
CA VAL A 35 -32.96 -1.12 21.62
C VAL A 35 -33.96 -0.31 20.78
N SER A 36 -34.49 -0.90 19.72
CA SER A 36 -35.51 -0.29 18.88
C SER A 36 -36.81 -0.13 19.68
N ALA A 37 -37.30 1.09 19.84
CA ALA A 37 -38.56 1.35 20.50
C ALA A 37 -39.76 0.69 19.78
N ARG A 38 -39.62 0.42 18.47
CA ARG A 38 -40.69 -0.18 17.65
C ARG A 38 -40.73 -1.70 17.76
N THR A 39 -39.54 -2.36 17.84
CA THR A 39 -39.44 -3.82 17.75
C THR A 39 -38.97 -4.49 19.03
N GLY A 40 -38.50 -3.73 20.01
CA GLY A 40 -37.86 -4.25 21.22
C GLY A 40 -36.52 -4.95 20.96
N ALA A 41 -36.10 -5.07 19.70
CA ALA A 41 -34.86 -5.72 19.33
C ALA A 41 -33.66 -4.79 19.49
N ARG A 42 -32.56 -5.35 19.97
CA ARG A 42 -31.28 -4.63 20.06
C ARG A 42 -30.60 -4.63 18.70
N THR A 43 -30.16 -3.46 18.25
CA THR A 43 -29.35 -3.35 17.03
C THR A 43 -27.98 -3.97 17.27
N VAL A 44 -27.54 -4.81 16.35
CA VAL A 44 -26.18 -5.36 16.32
C VAL A 44 -25.59 -5.06 14.96
N VAL A 45 -24.42 -4.40 14.95
CA VAL A 45 -23.67 -4.14 13.74
C VAL A 45 -22.43 -5.03 13.74
N GLN A 46 -22.33 -5.90 12.74
CA GLN A 46 -21.13 -6.70 12.49
C GLN A 46 -20.25 -5.97 11.49
N VAL A 47 -18.99 -5.74 11.85
CA VAL A 47 -17.99 -5.12 11.00
C VAL A 47 -17.06 -6.19 10.49
N SER A 48 -17.14 -6.46 9.18
CA SER A 48 -16.25 -7.41 8.49
C SER A 48 -14.95 -6.73 8.05
N SER A 49 -13.96 -7.55 7.76
CA SER A 49 -12.62 -7.11 7.31
C SER A 49 -12.65 -6.34 5.98
N ILE A 50 -13.68 -6.56 5.17
CA ILE A 50 -13.87 -5.90 3.88
C ILE A 50 -15.34 -5.45 3.78
N VAL A 51 -15.53 -4.17 3.47
CA VAL A 51 -16.84 -3.54 3.31
C VAL A 51 -16.94 -2.95 1.90
N ALA A 52 -17.95 -3.34 1.15
CA ALA A 52 -18.27 -2.77 -0.15
C ALA A 52 -19.34 -1.69 0.01
N THR A 53 -19.09 -0.51 -0.54
CA THR A 53 -20.00 0.63 -0.46
C THR A 53 -20.90 0.76 -1.68
N ILE A 54 -22.08 1.32 -1.47
CA ILE A 54 -23.01 1.70 -2.53
C ILE A 54 -22.51 3.02 -3.14
N GLY A 55 -22.52 3.12 -4.47
CA GLY A 55 -22.23 4.35 -5.18
C GLY A 55 -21.00 4.26 -6.07
N HIS A 56 -20.86 5.28 -6.91
CA HIS A 56 -19.70 5.42 -7.77
C HIS A 56 -18.57 6.02 -6.92
N SER A 57 -17.47 5.29 -6.84
CA SER A 57 -16.27 5.83 -6.24
C SER A 57 -15.78 7.04 -7.06
N HIS A 58 -15.68 8.20 -6.40
CA HIS A 58 -14.88 9.31 -6.92
C HIS A 58 -13.37 9.01 -6.85
N ASN A 59 -13.03 7.74 -6.74
CA ASN A 59 -11.66 7.31 -6.64
C ASN A 59 -10.93 7.56 -7.96
N PRO A 60 -9.91 8.39 -7.95
CA PRO A 60 -9.09 8.66 -9.13
C PRO A 60 -8.39 7.40 -9.70
N GLY A 61 -8.30 6.30 -8.92
CA GLY A 61 -7.79 5.01 -9.37
C GLY A 61 -8.78 4.12 -10.14
N GLY A 62 -10.09 4.48 -10.19
CA GLY A 62 -11.12 3.75 -10.91
C GLY A 62 -11.08 4.02 -12.41
N ARG A 63 -10.55 3.11 -13.23
CA ARG A 63 -10.53 3.15 -14.72
C ARG A 63 -9.85 4.35 -15.36
N HIS A 64 -9.18 5.22 -14.61
CA HIS A 64 -8.42 6.32 -15.21
C HIS A 64 -7.01 5.84 -15.55
N HIS A 65 -6.75 5.66 -16.84
CA HIS A 65 -5.39 5.67 -17.36
C HIS A 65 -4.72 6.96 -16.90
N GLY A 66 -3.70 6.86 -16.06
CA GLY A 66 -2.89 8.01 -15.64
C GLY A 66 -2.91 8.38 -14.16
N TYR A 67 -3.65 7.67 -13.30
CA TYR A 67 -3.53 7.92 -11.86
C TYR A 67 -2.16 7.51 -11.34
N VAL A 68 -1.44 8.46 -10.76
CA VAL A 68 -0.16 8.23 -10.08
C VAL A 68 -0.37 8.45 -8.58
N PRO A 69 -0.12 7.44 -7.74
CA PRO A 69 -0.26 7.59 -6.29
C PRO A 69 0.68 8.65 -5.73
N PRO A 70 0.30 9.34 -4.64
CA PRO A 70 1.19 10.27 -3.96
C PRO A 70 2.49 9.60 -3.52
N LEU A 71 3.63 10.20 -3.87
CA LEU A 71 4.95 9.71 -3.50
C LEU A 71 5.35 10.25 -2.13
N ASN A 72 5.59 9.35 -1.18
CA ASN A 72 6.15 9.68 0.13
C ASN A 72 7.17 8.61 0.56
N ASN A 73 8.01 8.95 1.52
CA ASN A 73 9.10 8.06 1.94
C ASN A 73 8.59 6.76 2.58
N GLU A 74 7.50 6.80 3.33
CA GLU A 74 6.96 5.61 4.00
C GLU A 74 6.54 4.54 2.98
N THR A 75 5.73 4.93 1.98
CA THR A 75 5.28 4.01 0.93
C THR A 75 6.41 3.63 -0.02
N LEU A 76 7.37 4.52 -0.28
CA LEU A 76 8.58 4.21 -1.05
C LEU A 76 9.40 3.11 -0.36
N PHE A 77 9.70 3.28 0.92
CA PHE A 77 10.49 2.29 1.66
C PHE A 77 9.77 0.94 1.77
N ARG A 78 8.45 0.94 1.87
CA ARG A 78 7.65 -0.29 1.82
C ARG A 78 7.62 -0.90 0.42
N ARG A 79 7.54 -0.09 -0.65
CA ARG A 79 7.66 -0.57 -2.03
C ARG A 79 8.95 -1.36 -2.21
N ASP A 80 10.04 -0.87 -1.65
CA ASP A 80 11.36 -1.48 -1.78
C ASP A 80 11.71 -2.42 -0.59
N ALA A 81 10.73 -2.80 0.24
CA ALA A 81 10.87 -3.71 1.38
C ALA A 81 11.92 -3.29 2.40
N HIS A 82 12.10 -1.98 2.61
CA HIS A 82 13.15 -1.41 3.43
C HIS A 82 14.58 -1.86 3.04
N LEU A 83 14.75 -2.27 1.77
CA LEU A 83 16.04 -2.62 1.17
C LEU A 83 16.70 -1.39 0.57
N CYS A 84 18.01 -1.24 0.77
CA CYS A 84 18.79 -0.35 -0.06
C CYS A 84 18.95 -0.97 -1.45
N LEU A 85 18.45 -0.31 -2.50
CA LEU A 85 18.50 -0.85 -3.85
C LEU A 85 19.90 -0.82 -4.50
N TYR A 86 20.93 -0.37 -3.75
CA TYR A 86 22.34 -0.42 -4.17
C TYR A 86 23.14 -1.54 -3.50
N CYS A 87 22.97 -1.75 -2.20
CA CYS A 87 23.75 -2.75 -1.47
C CYS A 87 22.94 -3.97 -1.03
N ALA A 88 21.67 -4.07 -1.38
CA ALA A 88 20.75 -5.17 -1.06
C ALA A 88 20.55 -5.45 0.46
N GLN A 89 20.98 -4.55 1.33
CA GLN A 89 20.81 -4.72 2.77
C GLN A 89 19.55 -4.04 3.28
N ARG A 90 18.90 -4.64 4.28
CA ARG A 90 17.75 -4.05 4.98
C ARG A 90 18.20 -3.08 6.06
N PHE A 91 17.46 -1.99 6.20
CA PHE A 91 17.73 -0.97 7.22
C PHE A 91 16.44 -0.51 7.88
N PRO A 92 16.48 -0.09 9.17
CA PRO A 92 15.38 0.62 9.79
C PRO A 92 15.13 1.95 9.07
N THR A 93 13.88 2.42 9.08
CA THR A 93 13.43 3.62 8.36
C THR A 93 14.33 4.85 8.59
N GLY A 94 14.82 5.04 9.83
CA GLY A 94 15.68 6.18 10.17
C GLY A 94 17.06 6.19 9.50
N GLN A 95 17.49 5.06 8.92
CA GLN A 95 18.76 4.92 8.18
C GLN A 95 18.56 4.90 6.66
N LEU A 96 17.30 4.96 6.22
CA LEU A 96 16.93 5.02 4.82
C LEU A 96 16.73 6.46 4.36
N SER A 97 16.86 6.65 3.06
CA SER A 97 16.60 7.91 2.37
C SER A 97 16.03 7.63 0.98
N ARG A 98 15.31 8.60 0.43
CA ARG A 98 14.95 8.64 -0.97
C ARG A 98 16.17 9.08 -1.77
N ASP A 99 16.52 8.33 -2.78
CA ASP A 99 17.53 8.71 -3.75
C ASP A 99 16.91 8.78 -5.14
N HIS A 100 17.33 9.77 -5.93
CA HIS A 100 16.92 9.93 -7.32
C HIS A 100 17.94 9.24 -8.23
N VAL A 101 17.50 8.23 -8.99
CA VAL A 101 18.35 7.48 -9.94
C VAL A 101 19.04 8.47 -10.89
N THR A 102 18.25 9.29 -11.59
CA THR A 102 18.76 10.49 -12.26
C THR A 102 18.63 11.66 -11.27
N PRO A 103 19.74 12.26 -10.84
CA PRO A 103 19.72 13.38 -9.88
C PRO A 103 18.88 14.56 -10.34
N ILE A 104 18.20 15.24 -9.40
CA ILE A 104 17.42 16.46 -9.69
C ILE A 104 18.28 17.52 -10.38
N SER A 105 19.52 17.68 -9.94
CA SER A 105 20.49 18.62 -10.56
C SER A 105 20.84 18.31 -12.01
N ARG A 106 20.42 17.14 -12.51
CA ARG A 106 20.61 16.67 -13.89
C ARG A 106 19.28 16.49 -14.64
N GLY A 107 18.21 17.12 -14.18
CA GLY A 107 16.89 17.05 -14.81
C GLY A 107 16.06 15.85 -14.39
N GLY A 108 16.49 15.05 -13.42
CA GLY A 108 15.70 13.99 -12.84
C GLY A 108 14.45 14.55 -12.14
N GLN A 109 13.35 13.82 -12.17
CA GLN A 109 12.09 14.22 -11.55
C GLN A 109 11.83 13.42 -10.27
N ASP A 110 11.09 14.00 -9.33
CA ASP A 110 10.64 13.30 -8.11
C ASP A 110 9.40 12.44 -8.42
N THR A 111 9.63 11.35 -9.14
CA THR A 111 8.59 10.40 -9.58
C THR A 111 8.93 8.98 -9.14
N TRP A 112 7.90 8.13 -9.02
CA TRP A 112 8.03 6.73 -8.65
C TRP A 112 9.07 5.96 -9.47
N ASN A 113 9.18 6.27 -10.77
CA ASN A 113 10.11 5.60 -11.69
C ASN A 113 11.54 6.14 -11.62
N ASN A 114 11.77 7.25 -10.93
CA ASN A 114 13.08 7.86 -10.76
C ASN A 114 13.58 7.84 -9.32
N VAL A 115 12.78 7.33 -8.37
CA VAL A 115 13.21 7.26 -6.96
C VAL A 115 13.35 5.83 -6.47
N VAL A 116 14.34 5.63 -5.61
CA VAL A 116 14.63 4.34 -4.97
C VAL A 116 14.93 4.53 -3.48
N THR A 117 14.72 3.46 -2.73
CA THR A 117 15.18 3.39 -1.34
C THR A 117 16.69 3.15 -1.31
N ALA A 118 17.41 4.02 -0.65
CA ALA A 118 18.85 3.88 -0.43
C ALA A 118 19.21 4.05 1.06
N CYS A 119 20.18 3.30 1.56
CA CYS A 119 20.76 3.63 2.85
C CYS A 119 21.57 4.92 2.74
N ARG A 120 21.68 5.67 3.84
CA ARG A 120 22.38 6.96 3.86
C ARG A 120 23.81 6.86 3.32
N ARG A 121 24.50 5.75 3.61
CA ARG A 121 25.88 5.53 3.11
C ARG A 121 25.92 5.44 1.58
N CYS A 122 25.08 4.62 0.96
CA CYS A 122 25.05 4.47 -0.50
C CYS A 122 24.55 5.75 -1.18
N ASN A 123 23.56 6.42 -0.61
CA ASN A 123 23.05 7.68 -1.14
C ASN A 123 24.13 8.78 -1.10
N ASN A 124 24.82 8.96 0.03
CA ASN A 124 25.90 9.92 0.15
C ASN A 124 27.08 9.58 -0.78
N PHE A 125 27.40 8.29 -0.94
CA PHE A 125 28.45 7.85 -1.88
C PHE A 125 28.08 8.17 -3.33
N LYS A 126 26.82 7.92 -3.73
CA LYS A 126 26.31 8.26 -5.06
C LYS A 126 26.31 9.77 -5.30
N ALA A 127 25.88 10.54 -4.33
CA ALA A 127 25.74 12.00 -4.38
C ALA A 127 24.96 12.46 -5.64
N TRP A 128 25.49 13.42 -6.38
CA TRP A 128 24.91 14.01 -7.59
C TRP A 128 25.17 13.21 -8.89
N ARG A 129 25.77 12.03 -8.78
CA ARG A 129 26.09 11.13 -9.92
C ARG A 129 24.92 10.20 -10.25
N THR A 130 24.86 9.71 -11.48
CA THR A 130 24.02 8.55 -11.79
C THR A 130 24.60 7.26 -11.17
N PRO A 131 23.82 6.18 -11.02
CA PRO A 131 24.36 4.90 -10.52
C PRO A 131 25.59 4.44 -11.29
N GLU A 132 25.55 4.51 -12.62
CA GLU A 132 26.65 4.10 -13.50
C GLU A 132 27.93 4.92 -13.24
N GLN A 133 27.78 6.23 -13.10
CA GLN A 133 28.91 7.13 -12.81
C GLN A 133 29.47 6.90 -11.40
N ALA A 134 28.63 6.44 -10.46
CA ALA A 134 29.05 6.08 -9.12
C ALA A 134 29.55 4.62 -9.04
N ARG A 135 29.51 3.86 -10.13
CA ARG A 135 29.78 2.42 -10.18
C ARG A 135 28.91 1.62 -9.21
N LEU A 136 27.64 2.06 -9.08
CA LEU A 136 26.60 1.37 -8.33
C LEU A 136 25.66 0.68 -9.31
N GLN A 137 25.16 -0.48 -8.92
CA GLN A 137 24.15 -1.21 -9.69
C GLN A 137 22.84 -1.22 -8.90
N LEU A 138 21.73 -0.95 -9.58
CA LEU A 138 20.40 -1.15 -9.01
C LEU A 138 20.04 -2.63 -9.04
N ILE A 139 19.60 -3.17 -7.90
CA ILE A 139 19.14 -4.57 -7.78
C ILE A 139 17.72 -4.78 -8.29
N ALA A 140 16.97 -3.70 -8.47
CA ALA A 140 15.61 -3.72 -9.03
C ALA A 140 15.31 -2.40 -9.75
N VAL A 141 14.46 -2.49 -10.77
CA VAL A 141 13.98 -1.31 -11.50
C VAL A 141 12.86 -0.64 -10.69
N PRO A 142 12.95 0.69 -10.44
CA PRO A 142 11.87 1.42 -9.80
C PRO A 142 10.60 1.41 -10.66
N PHE A 143 9.42 1.33 -10.03
CA PHE A 143 8.14 1.29 -10.72
C PHE A 143 7.09 2.15 -10.01
N THR A 144 6.08 2.57 -10.75
CA THR A 144 4.91 3.27 -10.20
C THR A 144 3.91 2.23 -9.70
N PRO A 145 3.55 2.23 -8.40
CA PRO A 145 2.52 1.33 -7.90
C PRO A 145 1.16 1.63 -8.54
N SER A 146 0.40 0.59 -8.85
CA SER A 146 -1.03 0.70 -9.13
C SER A 146 -1.78 1.15 -7.87
N TYR A 147 -3.05 1.53 -8.03
CA TYR A 147 -3.84 1.96 -6.89
C TYR A 147 -4.00 0.85 -5.83
N ALA A 148 -4.27 -0.38 -6.25
CA ALA A 148 -4.38 -1.52 -5.33
C ALA A 148 -3.07 -1.81 -4.60
N GLU A 149 -1.94 -1.74 -5.29
CA GLU A 149 -0.61 -1.86 -4.69
C GLU A 149 -0.33 -0.71 -3.71
N TYR A 150 -0.74 0.51 -4.04
CA TYR A 150 -0.60 1.65 -3.14
C TYR A 150 -1.43 1.49 -1.86
N ILE A 151 -2.67 0.99 -1.96
CA ILE A 151 -3.48 0.66 -0.78
C ILE A 151 -2.77 -0.39 0.08
N TYR A 152 -2.23 -1.45 -0.53
CA TYR A 152 -1.41 -2.43 0.18
C TYR A 152 -0.20 -1.77 0.88
N LEU A 153 0.54 -0.92 0.18
CA LEU A 153 1.71 -0.23 0.72
C LEU A 153 1.37 0.73 1.87
N LYS A 154 0.15 1.25 1.94
CA LYS A 154 -0.35 2.06 3.07
C LYS A 154 -0.73 1.21 4.29
N GLY A 155 -1.10 -0.05 4.10
CA GLY A 155 -1.54 -0.94 5.17
C GLY A 155 -0.42 -1.24 6.18
N ARG A 156 -0.76 -1.24 7.46
CA ARG A 156 0.19 -1.60 8.54
C ARG A 156 0.10 -3.08 8.91
N ARG A 157 -1.13 -3.59 9.00
CA ARG A 157 -1.44 -5.00 9.29
C ARG A 157 -2.56 -5.42 8.35
N VAL A 158 -2.20 -6.14 7.32
CA VAL A 158 -3.15 -6.66 6.33
C VAL A 158 -3.51 -8.09 6.71
N LEU A 159 -4.79 -8.35 6.89
CA LEU A 159 -5.30 -9.68 7.20
C LEU A 159 -5.23 -10.57 5.95
N ALA A 160 -5.31 -11.90 6.14
CA ALA A 160 -5.17 -12.85 5.03
C ALA A 160 -6.23 -12.66 3.94
N ASP A 161 -7.49 -12.49 4.31
CA ASP A 161 -8.60 -12.24 3.39
C ASP A 161 -8.51 -10.87 2.69
N GLN A 162 -8.04 -9.84 3.41
CA GLN A 162 -7.75 -8.53 2.81
C GLN A 162 -6.59 -8.63 1.82
N MET A 163 -5.55 -9.41 2.14
CA MET A 163 -4.41 -9.63 1.27
C MET A 163 -4.83 -10.33 -0.02
N GLU A 164 -5.62 -11.39 0.08
CA GLU A 164 -6.16 -12.13 -1.06
C GLU A 164 -6.95 -11.19 -1.98
N TYR A 165 -7.84 -10.37 -1.38
CA TYR A 165 -8.61 -9.38 -2.14
C TYR A 165 -7.72 -8.35 -2.83
N LEU A 166 -6.71 -7.79 -2.14
CA LEU A 166 -5.81 -6.79 -2.73
C LEU A 166 -4.98 -7.37 -3.87
N VAL A 167 -4.40 -8.56 -3.67
CA VAL A 167 -3.55 -9.22 -4.66
C VAL A 167 -4.32 -9.55 -5.93
N ALA A 168 -5.60 -9.91 -5.83
CA ALA A 168 -6.47 -10.12 -6.99
C ALA A 168 -6.63 -8.87 -7.89
N HIS A 169 -6.34 -7.68 -7.34
CA HIS A 169 -6.41 -6.41 -8.05
C HIS A 169 -5.03 -5.86 -8.48
N PHE A 170 -3.95 -6.57 -8.20
CA PHE A 170 -2.62 -6.17 -8.66
C PHE A 170 -2.45 -6.44 -10.15
N PRO A 171 -1.71 -5.60 -10.88
CA PRO A 171 -1.30 -5.91 -12.25
C PRO A 171 -0.59 -7.28 -12.32
N ARG A 172 -0.83 -8.06 -13.36
CA ARG A 172 -0.16 -9.37 -13.53
C ARG A 172 1.37 -9.25 -13.56
N SER A 173 1.89 -8.13 -14.05
CA SER A 173 3.31 -7.81 -14.13
C SER A 173 3.88 -7.21 -12.83
N SER A 174 3.09 -7.15 -11.74
CA SER A 174 3.51 -6.52 -10.50
C SER A 174 4.74 -7.20 -9.88
N PRO A 175 5.82 -6.47 -9.59
CA PRO A 175 6.96 -7.01 -8.84
C PRO A 175 6.60 -7.45 -7.42
N LEU A 176 5.46 -6.97 -6.87
CA LEU A 176 5.02 -7.35 -5.54
C LEU A 176 4.49 -8.79 -5.46
N HIS A 177 4.02 -9.39 -6.57
CA HIS A 177 3.57 -10.79 -6.57
C HIS A 177 4.67 -11.77 -6.16
N GLU A 178 5.87 -11.60 -6.72
CA GLU A 178 7.01 -12.47 -6.40
C GLU A 178 7.43 -12.30 -4.95
N ARG A 179 7.46 -11.06 -4.48
CA ARG A 179 7.83 -10.74 -3.10
C ARG A 179 6.86 -11.30 -2.06
N LEU A 180 5.56 -11.27 -2.34
CA LEU A 180 4.55 -11.87 -1.47
C LEU A 180 4.68 -13.38 -1.41
N ARG A 181 4.99 -14.04 -2.53
CA ARG A 181 5.27 -15.49 -2.57
C ARG A 181 6.48 -15.87 -1.72
N GLN A 182 7.56 -15.11 -1.81
CA GLN A 182 8.78 -15.34 -1.02
C GLN A 182 8.55 -15.09 0.48
N GLY A 183 7.77 -14.07 0.85
CA GLY A 183 7.41 -13.78 2.24
C GLY A 183 6.54 -14.87 2.87
N ALA A 184 5.63 -15.46 2.11
CA ALA A 184 4.80 -16.58 2.56
C ALA A 184 5.63 -17.86 2.81
N ALA A 185 6.66 -18.11 2.00
CA ALA A 185 7.56 -19.27 2.17
C ALA A 185 8.48 -19.12 3.40
N ALA A 186 8.90 -17.88 3.73
CA ALA A 186 9.79 -17.64 4.88
C ALA A 186 9.10 -17.65 6.25
N GLY A 187 7.77 -17.58 6.30
CA GLY A 187 6.97 -17.62 7.54
C GLY A 187 6.61 -19.03 8.03
N HIS A 188 7.06 -20.09 7.35
CA HIS A 188 6.79 -21.49 7.69
C HIS A 188 8.04 -22.26 8.16
N SER A 189 9.08 -21.54 8.56
CA SER A 189 10.34 -22.15 9.07
C SER A 189 10.54 -21.85 10.55
#